data_29d0fd58b457e3fed9896bddaa3b10eb
#
_entry.id   29d0fd58b457e3fed9896bddaa3b10eb
#
_cell.length_a   1.000
_cell.length_b   1.000
_cell.length_c   1.000
_cell.angle_alpha   90.00
_cell.angle_beta   90.00
_cell.angle_gamma   90.00
#
_symmetry.space_group_name_H-M   'P 1'
#
loop_
_entity.id
_entity.type
_entity.pdbx_description
1 polymer ?
#
loop_
_entity_poly.entity_id
_entity_poly.type
_entity_poly.pdbx_seq_one_letter_code
_entity_poly.pdbx_strand_id
1 'polypeptide(L)'
;MSTIYDHAGSLRRMGNDPELFHEMVELLRTDAPTLLSAVQSADREGDPPRLQRAAHTLKGLSANFGAERAVAAAGEVERLAKARQSGGLPAAITELEESLDELIAALAPSPQMSGSS
;
A
#
# COMPACT_ATOMS: atom_id res chain seq x y z
N MET A 1 -9.99 -5.16 -17.91
CA MET A 1 -8.97 -4.14 -17.71
C MET A 1 -8.74 -3.94 -16.21
N SER A 2 -7.51 -4.08 -15.77
CA SER A 2 -7.25 -3.93 -14.34
C SER A 2 -7.17 -2.46 -13.97
N THR A 3 -7.77 -2.09 -12.87
CA THR A 3 -7.66 -0.76 -12.31
C THR A 3 -6.69 -0.78 -11.15
N ILE A 4 -5.90 0.29 -11.02
CA ILE A 4 -4.94 0.39 -9.94
C ILE A 4 -5.68 0.53 -8.61
N TYR A 5 -6.79 1.27 -8.59
CA TYR A 5 -7.63 1.39 -7.41
C TYR A 5 -9.07 1.67 -7.84
N ASP A 6 -9.99 1.51 -6.91
CA ASP A 6 -11.44 1.68 -7.15
C ASP A 6 -11.91 3.00 -6.55
N HIS A 7 -11.96 4.04 -7.38
CA HIS A 7 -12.33 5.38 -6.92
C HIS A 7 -13.74 5.42 -6.32
N ALA A 8 -14.72 4.90 -7.06
CA ALA A 8 -16.11 4.93 -6.59
C ALA A 8 -16.30 4.11 -5.32
N GLY A 9 -15.69 2.93 -5.27
CA GLY A 9 -15.76 2.09 -4.08
C GLY A 9 -15.08 2.72 -2.88
N SER A 10 -13.95 3.42 -3.12
CA SER A 10 -13.24 4.12 -2.06
C SER A 10 -14.11 5.22 -1.47
N LEU A 11 -14.74 6.02 -2.34
CA LEU A 11 -15.65 7.06 -1.87
C LEU A 11 -16.79 6.49 -1.06
N ARG A 12 -17.38 5.37 -1.51
CA ARG A 12 -18.47 4.73 -0.78
C ARG A 12 -18.03 4.29 0.61
N ARG A 13 -16.84 3.70 0.72
CA ARG A 13 -16.30 3.26 2.02
C ARG A 13 -16.09 4.44 2.96
N MET A 14 -15.85 5.62 2.40
CA MET A 14 -15.60 6.85 3.17
C MET A 14 -16.83 7.73 3.27
N GLY A 15 -18.02 7.15 3.09
CA GLY A 15 -19.29 7.88 3.23
C GLY A 15 -19.55 8.89 2.14
N ASN A 16 -18.94 8.73 0.97
CA ASN A 16 -19.04 9.66 -0.15
C ASN A 16 -18.54 11.05 0.21
N ASP A 17 -17.54 11.12 1.08
CA ASP A 17 -16.96 12.37 1.56
C ASP A 17 -15.63 12.63 0.82
N PRO A 18 -15.59 13.59 -0.13
CA PRO A 18 -14.35 13.86 -0.86
C PRO A 18 -13.21 14.37 0.03
N GLU A 19 -13.53 15.09 1.09
CA GLU A 19 -12.49 15.58 2.01
C GLU A 19 -11.84 14.43 2.74
N LEU A 20 -12.65 13.47 3.21
CA LEU A 20 -12.11 12.29 3.87
C LEU A 20 -11.27 11.47 2.89
N PHE A 21 -11.74 11.33 1.64
CA PHE A 21 -10.98 10.63 0.62
C PHE A 21 -9.60 11.28 0.45
N HIS A 22 -9.57 12.61 0.36
CA HIS A 22 -8.31 13.34 0.21
C HIS A 22 -7.39 13.13 1.42
N GLU A 23 -7.95 13.16 2.62
CA GLU A 23 -7.18 12.91 3.84
C GLU A 23 -6.57 11.51 3.86
N MET A 24 -7.34 10.53 3.40
CA MET A 24 -6.85 9.15 3.34
C MET A 24 -5.74 8.98 2.31
N VAL A 25 -5.84 9.72 1.19
CA VAL A 25 -4.76 9.73 0.19
C VAL A 25 -3.48 10.28 0.80
N GLU A 26 -3.58 11.39 1.53
CA GLU A 26 -2.42 11.99 2.17
C GLU A 26 -1.83 11.07 3.24
N LEU A 27 -2.68 10.37 3.98
CA LEU A 27 -2.23 9.40 4.96
C LEU A 27 -1.44 8.28 4.29
N LEU A 28 -1.95 7.75 3.21
CA LEU A 28 -1.26 6.70 2.45
C LEU A 28 0.10 7.21 1.95
N ARG A 29 0.12 8.39 1.37
CA ARG A 29 1.34 8.97 0.80
C ARG A 29 2.41 9.20 1.87
N THR A 30 1.98 9.53 3.08
CA THR A 30 2.88 9.77 4.21
C THR A 30 3.34 8.47 4.84
N ASP A 31 2.40 7.56 5.09
CA ASP A 31 2.68 6.37 5.89
C ASP A 31 3.29 5.23 5.07
N ALA A 32 2.94 5.11 3.79
CA ALA A 32 3.43 3.97 3.00
C ALA A 32 4.94 3.91 2.90
N PRO A 33 5.66 5.03 2.63
CA PRO A 33 7.12 4.96 2.59
C PRO A 33 7.74 4.53 3.92
N THR A 34 7.19 5.00 5.04
CA THR A 34 7.66 4.63 6.37
C THR A 34 7.43 3.14 6.63
N LEU A 35 6.25 2.65 6.25
CA LEU A 35 5.92 1.24 6.44
C LEU A 35 6.74 0.34 5.52
N LEU A 36 7.01 0.79 4.30
CA LEU A 36 7.89 0.03 3.40
C LEU A 36 9.30 -0.05 3.95
N SER A 37 9.81 1.05 4.52
CA SER A 37 11.11 1.02 5.18
C SER A 37 11.12 0.04 6.33
N ALA A 38 10.03 -0.04 7.09
CA ALA A 38 9.90 -1.01 8.17
C ALA A 38 9.90 -2.44 7.64
N VAL A 39 9.24 -2.69 6.51
CA VAL A 39 9.24 -4.00 5.85
C VAL A 39 10.66 -4.39 5.48
N GLN A 40 11.38 -3.49 4.81
CA GLN A 40 12.74 -3.76 4.35
C GLN A 40 13.69 -3.98 5.52
N SER A 41 13.58 -3.17 6.55
CA SER A 41 14.41 -3.26 7.75
C SER A 41 14.14 -4.56 8.50
N ALA A 42 12.87 -4.89 8.70
CA ALA A 42 12.48 -6.13 9.39
C ALA A 42 12.95 -7.37 8.63
N ASP A 43 12.91 -7.32 7.29
CA ASP A 43 13.41 -8.41 6.47
C ASP A 43 14.92 -8.60 6.67
N ARG A 44 15.68 -7.50 6.62
CA ARG A 44 17.13 -7.55 6.80
C ARG A 44 17.52 -8.03 8.20
N GLU A 45 16.75 -7.64 9.21
CA GLU A 45 17.04 -7.98 10.60
C GLU A 45 16.50 -9.34 11.01
N GLY A 46 15.76 -9.98 10.13
CA GLY A 46 15.18 -11.28 10.45
C GLY A 46 14.14 -11.21 11.57
N ASP A 47 13.23 -10.24 11.48
CA ASP A 47 12.19 -9.98 12.49
C ASP A 47 10.81 -10.22 11.90
N PRO A 48 10.34 -11.49 11.85
CA PRO A 48 9.05 -11.79 11.24
C PRO A 48 7.84 -11.11 11.89
N PRO A 49 7.74 -10.98 13.22
CA PRO A 49 6.60 -10.27 13.79
C PRO A 49 6.50 -8.81 13.35
N ARG A 50 7.63 -8.12 13.27
CA ARG A 50 7.65 -6.73 12.82
C ARG A 50 7.30 -6.63 11.35
N LEU A 51 7.84 -7.56 10.54
CA LEU A 51 7.54 -7.64 9.12
C LEU A 51 6.05 -7.87 8.90
N GLN A 52 5.47 -8.80 9.65
CA GLN A 52 4.04 -9.11 9.56
C GLN A 52 3.18 -7.90 9.88
N ARG A 53 3.52 -7.17 10.95
CA ARG A 53 2.73 -6.00 11.36
C ARG A 53 2.77 -4.90 10.33
N ALA A 54 3.94 -4.61 9.77
CA ALA A 54 4.08 -3.56 8.77
C ALA A 54 3.30 -3.91 7.50
N ALA A 55 3.41 -5.16 7.05
CA ALA A 55 2.69 -5.63 5.87
C ALA A 55 1.18 -5.60 6.10
N HIS A 56 0.73 -5.99 7.29
CA HIS A 56 -0.69 -5.97 7.63
C HIS A 56 -1.26 -4.56 7.56
N THR A 57 -0.52 -3.58 8.08
CA THR A 57 -0.95 -2.18 8.04
C THR A 57 -1.03 -1.68 6.61
N LEU A 58 -0.03 -2.01 5.78
CA LEU A 58 -0.06 -1.64 4.37
C LEU A 58 -1.22 -2.28 3.63
N LYS A 59 -1.56 -3.52 3.97
CA LYS A 59 -2.72 -4.20 3.39
C LYS A 59 -4.01 -3.42 3.69
N GLY A 60 -4.18 -3.00 4.94
CA GLY A 60 -5.36 -2.24 5.35
C GLY A 60 -5.45 -0.89 4.66
N LEU A 61 -4.34 -0.17 4.58
CA LEU A 61 -4.31 1.13 3.90
C LEU A 61 -4.67 0.98 2.43
N SER A 62 -4.13 -0.04 1.77
CA SER A 62 -4.39 -0.29 0.35
C SER A 62 -5.83 -0.70 0.12
N ALA A 63 -6.41 -1.46 1.05
CA ALA A 63 -7.79 -1.93 0.93
C ALA A 63 -8.79 -0.77 0.93
N ASN A 64 -8.48 0.33 1.60
CA ASN A 64 -9.34 1.51 1.59
C ASN A 64 -9.59 2.03 0.17
N PHE A 65 -8.67 1.77 -0.73
CA PHE A 65 -8.75 2.25 -2.11
C PHE A 65 -9.12 1.14 -3.10
N GLY A 66 -9.43 -0.06 -2.61
CA GLY A 66 -9.71 -1.18 -3.49
C GLY A 66 -8.53 -1.51 -4.41
N ALA A 67 -7.31 -1.27 -3.93
CA ALA A 67 -6.09 -1.50 -4.70
C ALA A 67 -5.70 -2.96 -4.60
N GLU A 68 -6.31 -3.79 -5.43
CA GLU A 68 -6.22 -5.25 -5.32
C GLU A 68 -4.78 -5.77 -5.41
N ARG A 69 -3.99 -5.20 -6.32
CA ARG A 69 -2.60 -5.63 -6.48
C ARG A 69 -1.80 -5.37 -5.22
N ALA A 70 -1.94 -4.17 -4.64
CA ALA A 70 -1.22 -3.80 -3.42
C ALA A 70 -1.70 -4.62 -2.22
N VAL A 71 -3.02 -4.85 -2.13
CA VAL A 71 -3.59 -5.69 -1.06
C VAL A 71 -3.04 -7.10 -1.15
N ALA A 72 -3.02 -7.68 -2.36
CA ALA A 72 -2.52 -9.04 -2.55
C ALA A 72 -1.03 -9.14 -2.22
N ALA A 73 -0.25 -8.15 -2.66
CA ALA A 73 1.20 -8.15 -2.39
C ALA A 73 1.48 -8.03 -0.90
N ALA A 74 0.78 -7.12 -0.21
CA ALA A 74 0.96 -6.96 1.24
C ALA A 74 0.52 -8.22 1.98
N GLY A 75 -0.59 -8.83 1.54
CA GLY A 75 -1.06 -10.08 2.12
C GLY A 75 -0.07 -11.22 1.97
N GLU A 76 0.62 -11.28 0.83
CA GLU A 76 1.63 -12.32 0.60
C GLU A 76 2.83 -12.13 1.52
N VAL A 77 3.31 -10.88 1.68
CA VAL A 77 4.40 -10.60 2.61
C VAL A 77 3.98 -10.98 4.03
N GLU A 78 2.76 -10.61 4.42
CA GLU A 78 2.24 -10.95 5.74
C GLU A 78 2.19 -12.47 5.93
N ARG A 79 1.70 -13.19 4.93
CA ARG A 79 1.60 -14.65 4.98
C ARG A 79 2.96 -15.32 5.14
N LEU A 80 3.93 -14.88 4.34
CA LEU A 80 5.29 -15.44 4.38
C LEU A 80 5.97 -15.15 5.72
N ALA A 81 5.78 -13.94 6.25
CA ALA A 81 6.33 -13.56 7.54
C ALA A 81 5.74 -14.43 8.66
N LYS A 82 4.41 -14.62 8.63
CA LYS A 82 3.71 -15.41 9.62
C LYS A 82 4.16 -16.87 9.59
N ALA A 83 4.40 -17.41 8.40
CA ALA A 83 4.87 -18.78 8.22
C ALA A 83 6.39 -18.91 8.43
N ARG A 84 7.08 -17.79 8.61
CA ARG A 84 8.54 -17.74 8.76
C ARG A 84 9.24 -18.35 7.55
N GLN A 85 8.68 -18.07 6.36
CA GLN A 85 9.23 -18.56 5.09
C GLN A 85 9.98 -17.43 4.40
N SER A 86 11.28 -17.60 4.20
CA SER A 86 12.08 -16.60 3.50
C SER A 86 12.09 -16.81 2.00
N GLY A 87 11.82 -18.02 1.54
CA GLY A 87 11.73 -18.29 0.10
C GLY A 87 10.56 -17.54 -0.49
N GLY A 88 10.80 -16.78 -1.55
CA GLY A 88 9.78 -15.97 -2.18
C GLY A 88 9.55 -14.62 -1.53
N LEU A 89 10.13 -14.37 -0.35
CA LEU A 89 9.94 -13.11 0.34
C LEU A 89 10.54 -11.92 -0.41
N PRO A 90 11.75 -12.00 -0.98
CA PRO A 90 12.26 -10.88 -1.77
C PRO A 90 11.36 -10.49 -2.94
N ALA A 91 10.83 -11.48 -3.65
CA ALA A 91 9.92 -11.23 -4.77
C ALA A 91 8.62 -10.60 -4.29
N ALA A 92 8.10 -11.07 -3.16
CA ALA A 92 6.86 -10.53 -2.59
C ALA A 92 7.05 -9.07 -2.15
N ILE A 93 8.20 -8.76 -1.56
CA ILE A 93 8.50 -7.39 -1.14
C ILE A 93 8.65 -6.47 -2.36
N THR A 94 9.32 -6.94 -3.41
CA THR A 94 9.45 -6.17 -4.64
C THR A 94 8.08 -5.88 -5.25
N GLU A 95 7.21 -6.87 -5.28
CA GLU A 95 5.85 -6.68 -5.80
C GLU A 95 5.08 -5.67 -4.95
N LEU A 96 5.25 -5.71 -3.65
CA LEU A 96 4.61 -4.75 -2.74
C LEU A 96 5.12 -3.33 -3.03
N GLU A 97 6.44 -3.17 -3.18
CA GLU A 97 7.02 -1.86 -3.48
C GLU A 97 6.47 -1.30 -4.77
N GLU A 98 6.46 -2.11 -5.82
CA GLU A 98 6.00 -1.68 -7.14
C GLU A 98 4.50 -1.36 -7.14
N SER A 99 3.71 -2.18 -6.49
CA SER A 99 2.27 -1.96 -6.45
C SER A 99 1.90 -0.72 -5.63
N LEU A 100 2.65 -0.42 -4.57
CA LEU A 100 2.43 0.79 -3.79
C LEU A 100 2.86 2.04 -4.54
N ASP A 101 4.00 1.97 -5.25
CA ASP A 101 4.44 3.08 -6.09
C ASP A 101 3.39 3.40 -7.16
N GLU A 102 2.83 2.37 -7.77
CA GLU A 102 1.78 2.51 -8.78
C GLU A 102 0.53 3.15 -8.18
N LEU A 103 0.13 2.69 -6.99
CA LEU A 103 -1.05 3.22 -6.31
C LEU A 103 -0.86 4.69 -5.95
N ILE A 104 0.27 5.02 -5.35
CA ILE A 104 0.56 6.40 -4.94
C ILE A 104 0.60 7.32 -6.15
N ALA A 105 1.20 6.86 -7.25
CA ALA A 105 1.25 7.65 -8.48
C ALA A 105 -0.16 7.89 -9.04
N ALA A 106 -1.03 6.88 -8.98
CA ALA A 106 -2.39 7.00 -9.48
C ALA A 106 -3.22 7.97 -8.64
N LEU A 107 -2.91 8.07 -7.34
CA LEU A 107 -3.64 8.96 -6.43
C LEU A 107 -3.03 10.35 -6.34
N ALA A 108 -1.86 10.56 -6.94
CA ALA A 108 -1.19 11.85 -6.89
C ALA A 108 -1.97 12.90 -7.69
N PRO A 109 -1.92 14.17 -7.27
CA PRO A 109 -2.54 15.23 -8.04
C PRO A 109 -1.94 15.28 -9.44
N SER A 110 -2.79 15.61 -10.42
CA SER A 110 -2.35 15.72 -11.80
C SER A 110 -1.29 16.83 -11.92
N PRO A 111 -0.18 16.57 -12.65
CA PRO A 111 0.81 17.62 -12.86
C PRO A 111 0.25 18.87 -13.51
N GLN A 112 -0.78 18.73 -14.36
CA GLN A 112 -1.41 19.88 -14.99
C GLN A 112 -2.05 20.80 -13.97
N MET A 113 -2.57 20.24 -12.90
CA MET A 113 -3.21 21.06 -11.87
C MET A 113 -2.20 21.92 -11.15
N SER A 114 -1.03 21.39 -10.88
CA SER A 114 0.01 22.17 -10.24
C SER A 114 0.67 23.12 -11.24
N GLY A 115 0.76 22.73 -12.50
CA GLY A 115 1.39 23.55 -13.52
C GLY A 115 0.53 24.67 -14.04
N SER A 116 -0.76 24.64 -13.75
CA SER A 116 -1.67 25.67 -14.24
C SER A 116 -1.60 26.97 -13.47
N SER A 117 -0.86 26.98 -12.42
CA SER A 117 -0.70 28.19 -11.62
C SER A 117 0.12 29.23 -12.34
#